data_edc863b6e9c7401a0c8baad104fe193b
#
_entry.id   edc863b6e9c7401a0c8baad104fe193b
#
_cell.length_a   1.000
_cell.length_b   1.000
_cell.length_c   1.000
_cell.angle_alpha   90.00
_cell.angle_beta   90.00
_cell.angle_gamma   90.00
#
_symmetry.space_group_name_H-M   'P 1'
#
loop_
_entity.id
_entity.type
_entity.pdbx_description
1 polymer ?
#
loop_
_entity_poly.entity_id
_entity_poly.type
_entity_poly.pdbx_seq_one_letter_code
_entity_poly.pdbx_strand_id
1 'polypeptide(L)'
;MRTWTFLPPELVRRLGALALTLGLSAGGLHAQTRPPLRRPRPEPPQTPLDQSRRTAIVDAAQRVGPSVVSITVTSRQRPRPRTPFDMFFAPPGGDQTVQSFGTGFAYRADGYIITNQHVVADADQVRVALPDGTDVPGTVVGADPLTDIAVVKVDRARLVVPAFGSSAGLMIGEWVVALGNPFGYLLGDAHPTVTAGVVSATGRNILPSGEQTGLYLDMIQTDAAINPGNSGGPLANALGQIVGVNSSIFTQGGGSIGLGFAIPIERAQRVADEIIRTGSVRRAWWGLEVAGAESMRDWRTQGGVTVTNVTPGGPADRAGIVRGTTLTSANGRELRNFLDWEAIKLDRSVGDTLTVTTKIGGVGVTRTRTLVSGDLPTVTAERVRVMSDLELVTVTPGVKAEKNLRSDQGALIASITPAAGQATGLAAGDVILAVDRTPVRTAEQVRDIITALRPAQPIRVYVDRDGRLVYSDIALR
;
A
#
# COMPACT_ATOMS: atom_id res chain seq x y z
N MET A 1 -20.19 45.56 25.04
CA MET A 1 -20.36 46.89 24.47
C MET A 1 -19.02 47.48 24.09
N ARG A 2 -18.69 47.44 22.83
CA ARG A 2 -17.80 48.34 22.07
C ARG A 2 -17.88 47.91 20.60
N THR A 3 -18.62 48.71 19.86
CA THR A 3 -18.91 48.63 18.45
C THR A 3 -17.69 49.11 17.62
N TRP A 4 -17.28 48.41 16.60
CA TRP A 4 -16.39 48.90 15.55
C TRP A 4 -17.21 49.21 14.31
N THR A 5 -17.23 50.48 13.90
CA THR A 5 -17.88 51.06 12.72
C THR A 5 -16.97 50.90 11.53
N PHE A 6 -17.49 50.35 10.43
CA PHE A 6 -16.88 50.35 9.10
C PHE A 6 -17.00 51.71 8.43
N LEU A 7 -15.87 52.18 7.84
CA LEU A 7 -15.85 53.33 6.92
C LEU A 7 -15.83 52.85 5.46
N PRO A 8 -16.54 53.53 4.54
CA PRO A 8 -16.69 53.11 3.15
C PRO A 8 -15.50 53.53 2.27
N PRO A 9 -15.27 52.85 1.12
CA PRO A 9 -14.11 53.08 0.24
C PRO A 9 -14.51 54.09 -0.88
N GLU A 10 -14.28 55.38 -0.66
CA GLU A 10 -14.22 56.37 -1.74
C GLU A 10 -13.24 57.46 -1.32
N LEU A 11 -11.96 57.36 -1.68
CA LEU A 11 -11.08 58.55 -1.88
C LEU A 11 -9.65 58.14 -2.29
N VAL A 12 -9.45 57.66 -3.50
CA VAL A 12 -8.12 57.81 -4.20
C VAL A 12 -8.40 57.82 -5.72
N ARG A 13 -8.92 58.91 -6.20
CA ARG A 13 -8.87 59.31 -7.59
C ARG A 13 -8.60 60.84 -7.61
N ARG A 14 -7.35 61.22 -7.86
CA ARG A 14 -6.91 62.47 -8.55
C ARG A 14 -5.45 62.77 -8.21
N LEU A 15 -4.72 62.82 -9.27
CA LEU A 15 -3.50 63.55 -9.56
C LEU A 15 -2.52 62.65 -10.32
N GLY A 16 -2.41 62.90 -11.59
CA GLY A 16 -1.36 63.37 -12.35
C GLY A 16 -1.47 63.06 -13.84
N ALA A 17 -2.13 63.91 -14.59
CA ALA A 17 -1.91 64.07 -16.02
C ALA A 17 -0.91 65.22 -16.19
N LEU A 18 0.11 65.03 -16.95
CA LEU A 18 0.73 65.95 -17.94
C LEU A 18 2.20 65.64 -18.12
N ALA A 19 2.61 65.09 -19.25
CA ALA A 19 3.54 65.73 -20.14
C ALA A 19 3.84 64.83 -21.35
N LEU A 20 3.16 65.18 -22.45
CA LEU A 20 3.52 64.69 -23.78
C LEU A 20 4.48 65.71 -24.36
N THR A 21 5.72 65.29 -24.67
CA THR A 21 6.56 66.06 -25.59
C THR A 21 7.13 65.11 -26.65
N LEU A 22 6.76 65.44 -27.92
CA LEU A 22 7.32 64.85 -29.12
C LEU A 22 8.79 65.13 -29.22
N GLY A 23 9.58 64.14 -29.58
CA GLY A 23 10.93 64.24 -30.07
C GLY A 23 11.16 63.20 -31.15
N LEU A 24 10.97 63.60 -32.41
CA LEU A 24 11.49 62.87 -33.58
C LEU A 24 13.00 63.06 -33.64
N SER A 25 13.77 61.97 -33.68
CA SER A 25 15.11 62.01 -34.34
C SER A 25 15.57 60.58 -34.69
N ALA A 26 15.74 60.40 -35.97
CA ALA A 26 16.74 59.65 -36.72
C ALA A 26 17.15 58.26 -36.30
N GLY A 27 16.94 57.34 -37.24
CA GLY A 27 17.37 55.96 -37.19
C GLY A 27 18.88 55.74 -37.00
N GLY A 28 19.16 54.82 -36.09
CA GLY A 28 20.45 54.18 -35.96
C GLY A 28 20.21 52.68 -35.80
N LEU A 29 20.63 51.89 -36.79
CA LEU A 29 20.70 50.42 -36.66
C LEU A 29 21.68 50.10 -35.54
N HIS A 30 21.17 49.76 -34.37
CA HIS A 30 21.98 49.16 -33.32
C HIS A 30 21.86 47.63 -33.43
N ALA A 31 22.95 47.03 -33.88
CA ALA A 31 23.16 45.60 -33.76
C ALA A 31 22.97 45.20 -32.29
N GLN A 32 21.96 44.34 -32.02
CA GLN A 32 21.74 43.73 -30.70
C GLN A 32 22.95 42.84 -30.41
N THR A 33 23.95 43.34 -29.69
CA THR A 33 24.99 42.52 -29.07
C THR A 33 24.32 41.70 -27.95
N ARG A 34 24.26 40.38 -28.16
CA ARG A 34 23.86 39.45 -27.12
C ARG A 34 24.72 39.69 -25.87
N PRO A 35 24.11 39.83 -24.66
CA PRO A 35 24.90 39.97 -23.45
C PRO A 35 25.82 38.73 -23.31
N PRO A 36 27.10 38.91 -22.91
CA PRO A 36 28.00 37.81 -22.74
C PRO A 36 27.42 36.84 -21.70
N LEU A 37 27.39 35.55 -22.06
CA LEU A 37 27.05 34.47 -21.10
C LEU A 37 27.90 34.67 -19.85
N ARG A 38 27.26 35.03 -18.73
CA ARG A 38 27.93 35.11 -17.43
C ARG A 38 28.50 33.71 -17.16
N ARG A 39 29.84 33.61 -17.22
CA ARG A 39 30.54 32.43 -16.71
C ARG A 39 30.09 32.23 -15.25
N PRO A 40 29.73 30.99 -14.84
CA PRO A 40 29.43 30.73 -13.45
C PRO A 40 30.60 31.25 -12.61
N ARG A 41 30.28 32.08 -11.63
CA ARG A 41 31.26 32.58 -10.67
C ARG A 41 31.85 31.36 -9.96
N PRO A 42 33.19 31.20 -9.92
CA PRO A 42 33.75 30.10 -9.16
C PRO A 42 33.26 30.21 -7.72
N GLU A 43 32.74 29.09 -7.18
CA GLU A 43 32.33 29.04 -5.78
C GLU A 43 33.55 29.44 -4.92
N PRO A 44 33.36 30.31 -3.91
CA PRO A 44 34.44 30.65 -2.99
C PRO A 44 34.98 29.38 -2.35
N PRO A 45 36.30 29.30 -2.07
CA PRO A 45 36.89 28.14 -1.44
C PRO A 45 36.17 27.88 -0.11
N GLN A 46 35.66 26.62 0.09
CA GLN A 46 34.93 26.24 1.30
C GLN A 46 35.84 26.41 2.51
N THR A 47 35.38 27.17 3.48
CA THR A 47 36.09 27.33 4.76
C THR A 47 36.04 26.04 5.58
N PRO A 48 36.94 25.80 6.53
CA PRO A 48 36.84 24.66 7.45
C PRO A 48 35.51 24.60 8.18
N LEU A 49 34.86 25.74 8.41
CA LEU A 49 33.53 25.83 9.02
C LEU A 49 32.44 25.32 8.07
N ASP A 50 32.54 25.58 6.78
CA ASP A 50 31.59 25.07 5.77
C ASP A 50 31.72 23.57 5.61
N GLN A 51 32.94 23.03 5.71
CA GLN A 51 33.19 21.59 5.68
C GLN A 51 32.59 20.88 6.91
N SER A 52 32.65 21.52 8.09
CA SER A 52 32.08 20.93 9.32
C SER A 52 30.55 20.86 9.32
N ARG A 53 29.86 21.67 8.48
CA ARG A 53 28.40 21.65 8.30
C ARG A 53 27.94 20.52 7.37
N ARG A 54 28.83 19.99 6.51
CA ARG A 54 28.52 18.87 5.61
C ARG A 54 28.65 17.56 6.37
N THR A 55 27.58 17.18 7.04
CA THR A 55 27.45 15.85 7.68
C THR A 55 26.94 14.82 6.70
N ALA A 56 27.09 13.54 7.02
CA ALA A 56 26.50 12.44 6.25
C ALA A 56 24.98 12.60 6.06
N ILE A 57 24.29 13.21 7.05
CA ILE A 57 22.85 13.51 6.97
C ILE A 57 22.57 14.54 5.86
N VAL A 58 23.38 15.61 5.78
CA VAL A 58 23.25 16.64 4.74
C VAL A 58 23.49 16.03 3.37
N ASP A 59 24.56 15.24 3.22
CA ASP A 59 24.90 14.60 1.95
C ASP A 59 23.81 13.60 1.51
N ALA A 60 23.27 12.81 2.44
CA ALA A 60 22.16 11.90 2.17
C ALA A 60 20.90 12.66 1.71
N ALA A 61 20.53 13.73 2.42
CA ALA A 61 19.38 14.56 2.07
C ALA A 61 19.52 15.20 0.68
N GLN A 62 20.73 15.71 0.34
CA GLN A 62 21.00 16.29 -0.96
C GLN A 62 20.94 15.27 -2.11
N ARG A 63 21.36 14.04 -1.89
CA ARG A 63 21.31 12.96 -2.89
C ARG A 63 19.88 12.46 -3.14
N VAL A 64 19.09 12.32 -2.09
CA VAL A 64 17.76 11.73 -2.15
C VAL A 64 16.68 12.77 -2.45
N GLY A 65 16.82 14.00 -1.95
CA GLY A 65 15.82 15.06 -2.08
C GLY A 65 15.27 15.27 -3.50
N PRO A 66 16.12 15.28 -4.56
CA PRO A 66 15.65 15.43 -5.94
C PRO A 66 14.73 14.31 -6.45
N SER A 67 14.63 13.19 -5.75
CA SER A 67 13.75 12.08 -6.09
C SER A 67 12.39 12.11 -5.37
N VAL A 68 12.25 12.94 -4.32
CA VAL A 68 11.09 12.99 -3.45
C VAL A 68 9.99 13.85 -4.05
N VAL A 69 8.77 13.38 -4.04
CA VAL A 69 7.60 14.08 -4.58
C VAL A 69 6.49 14.19 -3.53
N SER A 70 5.69 15.25 -3.61
CA SER A 70 4.47 15.39 -2.82
C SER A 70 3.30 14.77 -3.58
N ILE A 71 2.46 14.02 -2.89
CA ILE A 71 1.25 13.41 -3.45
C ILE A 71 0.03 14.00 -2.76
N THR A 72 -0.86 14.59 -3.54
CA THR A 72 -2.16 15.08 -3.10
C THR A 72 -3.25 14.23 -3.70
N VAL A 73 -4.11 13.72 -2.84
CA VAL A 73 -5.25 12.88 -3.22
C VAL A 73 -6.54 13.59 -2.90
N THR A 74 -7.45 13.58 -3.85
CA THR A 74 -8.82 14.06 -3.68
C THR A 74 -9.76 12.87 -3.72
N SER A 75 -10.58 12.68 -2.69
CA SER A 75 -11.59 11.64 -2.60
C SER A 75 -12.96 12.22 -2.25
N ARG A 76 -14.03 11.61 -2.75
CA ARG A 76 -15.41 11.93 -2.38
C ARG A 76 -15.84 10.99 -1.27
N GLN A 77 -16.02 11.54 -0.08
CA GLN A 77 -16.55 10.77 1.03
C GLN A 77 -18.02 11.14 1.26
N ARG A 78 -18.86 10.11 1.33
CA ARG A 78 -20.21 10.29 1.88
C ARG A 78 -20.08 10.35 3.39
N PRO A 79 -20.57 11.42 4.05
CA PRO A 79 -20.60 11.49 5.50
C PRO A 79 -21.31 10.26 6.05
N ARG A 80 -20.60 9.38 6.75
CA ARG A 80 -21.24 8.31 7.51
C ARG A 80 -21.69 8.91 8.83
N PRO A 81 -23.00 8.94 9.15
CA PRO A 81 -23.45 9.38 10.45
C PRO A 81 -22.81 8.51 11.53
N ARG A 82 -22.08 9.12 12.44
CA ARG A 82 -21.37 8.43 13.53
C ARG A 82 -22.28 8.19 14.75
N THR A 83 -23.38 8.93 14.84
CA THR A 83 -24.37 8.80 15.91
C THR A 83 -25.78 8.81 15.35
N PRO A 84 -26.78 8.25 16.08
CA PRO A 84 -28.19 8.38 15.70
C PRO A 84 -28.64 9.85 15.57
N PHE A 85 -27.98 10.78 16.28
CA PHE A 85 -28.26 12.21 16.20
C PHE A 85 -27.79 12.78 14.86
N ASP A 86 -26.66 12.33 14.33
CA ASP A 86 -26.16 12.74 13.01
C ASP A 86 -27.11 12.35 11.88
N MET A 87 -27.88 11.25 12.02
CA MET A 87 -28.91 10.85 11.03
C MET A 87 -30.06 11.85 10.91
N PHE A 88 -30.38 12.57 12.00
CA PHE A 88 -31.50 13.52 12.02
C PHE A 88 -31.07 14.96 11.66
N PHE A 89 -29.83 15.30 11.91
CA PHE A 89 -29.32 16.67 11.77
C PHE A 89 -28.19 16.82 10.72
N ALA A 90 -27.74 15.70 10.12
CA ALA A 90 -26.87 15.81 8.96
C ALA A 90 -27.66 16.58 7.87
N PRO A 91 -27.12 17.69 7.34
CA PRO A 91 -27.74 18.31 6.17
C PRO A 91 -27.83 17.23 5.08
N PRO A 92 -28.85 17.28 4.18
CA PRO A 92 -28.93 16.37 3.06
C PRO A 92 -27.59 16.51 2.30
N GLY A 93 -26.63 15.61 2.65
CA GLY A 93 -25.24 15.82 2.35
C GLY A 93 -24.95 15.40 0.93
N GLY A 94 -24.58 16.36 0.14
CA GLY A 94 -23.75 16.10 -1.04
C GLY A 94 -22.41 15.47 -0.63
N ASP A 95 -21.81 14.69 -1.53
CA ASP A 95 -20.48 14.15 -1.38
C ASP A 95 -19.50 15.26 -0.95
N GLN A 96 -18.82 15.09 0.18
CA GLN A 96 -17.79 16.01 0.63
C GLN A 96 -16.46 15.62 -0.03
N THR A 97 -15.83 16.60 -0.67
CA THR A 97 -14.48 16.42 -1.20
C THR A 97 -13.47 16.55 -0.07
N VAL A 98 -12.75 15.47 0.21
CA VAL A 98 -11.68 15.42 1.21
C VAL A 98 -10.36 15.37 0.48
N GLN A 99 -9.39 16.18 0.93
CA GLN A 99 -8.01 16.11 0.45
C GLN A 99 -7.13 15.45 1.51
N SER A 100 -6.30 14.53 1.07
CA SER A 100 -5.23 13.92 1.86
C SER A 100 -3.89 14.14 1.19
N PHE A 101 -2.82 14.10 2.00
CA PHE A 101 -1.47 14.40 1.56
C PHE A 101 -0.53 13.29 1.98
N GLY A 102 0.44 13.01 1.14
CA GLY A 102 1.51 12.06 1.40
C GLY A 102 2.73 12.38 0.57
N THR A 103 3.69 11.50 0.65
CA THR A 103 4.95 11.58 -0.06
C THR A 103 5.12 10.35 -0.95
N GLY A 104 5.92 10.50 -1.99
CA GLY A 104 6.43 9.40 -2.80
C GLY A 104 7.87 9.69 -3.22
N PHE A 105 8.48 8.75 -3.89
CA PHE A 105 9.79 8.95 -4.52
C PHE A 105 9.87 8.24 -5.87
N ALA A 106 10.67 8.81 -6.77
CA ALA A 106 10.87 8.25 -8.10
C ALA A 106 11.47 6.85 -8.01
N TYR A 107 10.78 5.86 -8.59
CA TYR A 107 11.26 4.48 -8.69
C TYR A 107 11.93 4.21 -10.02
N ARG A 108 11.37 4.77 -11.10
CA ARG A 108 11.91 4.66 -12.46
C ARG A 108 11.91 6.00 -13.15
N ALA A 109 12.90 6.22 -13.98
CA ALA A 109 13.07 7.49 -14.70
C ALA A 109 11.92 7.79 -15.68
N ASP A 110 11.18 6.77 -16.11
CA ASP A 110 10.04 6.90 -17.02
C ASP A 110 8.72 7.27 -16.31
N GLY A 111 8.77 7.70 -15.04
CA GLY A 111 7.63 8.32 -14.35
C GLY A 111 6.91 7.42 -13.34
N TYR A 112 7.48 6.26 -12.97
CA TYR A 112 6.92 5.45 -11.88
C TYR A 112 7.42 5.92 -10.52
N ILE A 113 6.50 6.05 -9.58
CA ILE A 113 6.70 6.58 -8.22
C ILE A 113 6.18 5.54 -7.24
N ILE A 114 6.98 5.22 -6.21
CA ILE A 114 6.54 4.41 -5.07
C ILE A 114 5.97 5.33 -3.99
N THR A 115 4.88 4.90 -3.37
CA THR A 115 4.26 5.51 -2.20
C THR A 115 3.55 4.45 -1.36
N ASN A 116 2.91 4.83 -0.24
CA ASN A 116 2.05 3.91 0.50
C ASN A 116 0.67 3.75 -0.15
N GLN A 117 0.08 2.58 0.07
CA GLN A 117 -1.29 2.29 -0.38
C GLN A 117 -2.31 3.20 0.30
N HIS A 118 -2.20 3.41 1.62
CA HIS A 118 -3.13 4.25 2.37
C HIS A 118 -3.08 5.74 1.92
N VAL A 119 -2.00 6.20 1.29
CA VAL A 119 -1.91 7.56 0.70
C VAL A 119 -2.83 7.70 -0.50
N VAL A 120 -2.97 6.64 -1.32
CA VAL A 120 -3.76 6.66 -2.56
C VAL A 120 -5.07 5.88 -2.46
N ALA A 121 -5.44 5.41 -1.27
CA ALA A 121 -6.69 4.72 -1.03
C ALA A 121 -7.89 5.62 -1.39
N ASP A 122 -8.89 5.04 -2.04
CA ASP A 122 -10.14 5.72 -2.42
C ASP A 122 -9.95 7.02 -3.22
N ALA A 123 -8.82 7.13 -3.95
CA ALA A 123 -8.49 8.31 -4.74
C ALA A 123 -9.40 8.45 -5.97
N ASP A 124 -10.19 9.53 -6.06
CA ASP A 124 -10.83 9.96 -7.31
C ASP A 124 -9.82 10.65 -8.23
N GLN A 125 -8.91 11.43 -7.64
CA GLN A 125 -7.85 12.14 -8.35
C GLN A 125 -6.56 12.13 -7.56
N VAL A 126 -5.45 11.93 -8.26
CA VAL A 126 -4.09 12.02 -7.72
C VAL A 126 -3.33 13.12 -8.44
N ARG A 127 -2.69 13.99 -7.70
CA ARG A 127 -1.78 15.00 -8.21
C ARG A 127 -0.41 14.82 -7.56
N VAL A 128 0.63 15.06 -8.35
CA VAL A 128 2.02 14.87 -7.93
C VAL A 128 2.78 16.16 -8.16
N ALA A 129 3.24 16.77 -7.07
CA ALA A 129 4.16 17.92 -7.15
C ALA A 129 5.60 17.41 -7.16
N LEU A 130 6.30 17.72 -8.24
CA LEU A 130 7.68 17.34 -8.49
C LEU A 130 8.67 18.30 -7.81
N PRO A 131 9.93 17.89 -7.58
CA PRO A 131 10.94 18.75 -6.93
C PRO A 131 11.23 20.08 -7.66
N ASP A 132 10.92 20.16 -8.95
CA ASP A 132 11.07 21.40 -9.74
C ASP A 132 9.84 22.34 -9.60
N GLY A 133 8.90 22.04 -8.71
CA GLY A 133 7.67 22.80 -8.50
C GLY A 133 6.57 22.50 -9.53
N THR A 134 6.81 21.61 -10.50
CA THR A 134 5.79 21.23 -11.49
C THR A 134 4.76 20.32 -10.83
N ASP A 135 3.47 20.64 -10.97
CA ASP A 135 2.34 19.82 -10.50
C ASP A 135 1.69 19.10 -11.69
N VAL A 136 1.69 17.77 -11.65
CA VAL A 136 1.21 16.92 -12.74
C VAL A 136 0.16 15.92 -12.26
N PRO A 137 -0.77 15.49 -13.14
CA PRO A 137 -1.70 14.42 -12.80
C PRO A 137 -0.95 13.09 -12.64
N GLY A 138 -1.34 12.31 -11.63
CA GLY A 138 -0.87 10.96 -11.41
C GLY A 138 -1.96 9.93 -11.64
N THR A 139 -1.59 8.74 -12.11
CA THR A 139 -2.47 7.60 -12.26
C THR A 139 -1.99 6.48 -11.34
N VAL A 140 -2.87 5.96 -10.49
CA VAL A 140 -2.57 4.78 -9.67
C VAL A 140 -2.49 3.57 -10.60
N VAL A 141 -1.30 2.98 -10.74
CA VAL A 141 -1.06 1.77 -11.56
C VAL A 141 -1.60 0.55 -10.83
N GLY A 142 -1.42 0.53 -9.53
CA GLY A 142 -1.92 -0.49 -8.64
C GLY A 142 -1.49 -0.20 -7.20
N ALA A 143 -2.14 -0.88 -6.28
CA ALA A 143 -1.89 -0.75 -4.85
C ALA A 143 -2.07 -2.10 -4.16
N ASP A 144 -1.27 -2.34 -3.13
CA ASP A 144 -1.33 -3.54 -2.32
C ASP A 144 -1.61 -3.22 -0.86
N PRO A 145 -2.87 -3.36 -0.40
CA PRO A 145 -3.24 -3.06 0.98
C PRO A 145 -2.50 -3.90 2.01
N LEU A 146 -2.05 -5.10 1.64
CA LEU A 146 -1.40 -6.02 2.59
C LEU A 146 0.01 -5.57 2.96
N THR A 147 0.77 -5.03 2.01
CA THR A 147 2.13 -4.51 2.24
C THR A 147 2.17 -2.99 2.38
N ASP A 148 1.04 -2.33 2.21
CA ASP A 148 0.91 -0.86 2.23
C ASP A 148 1.81 -0.15 1.19
N ILE A 149 1.98 -0.75 0.01
CA ILE A 149 2.74 -0.19 -1.11
C ILE A 149 1.80 0.09 -2.30
N ALA A 150 2.01 1.23 -2.94
CA ALA A 150 1.34 1.60 -4.18
C ALA A 150 2.33 2.17 -5.20
N VAL A 151 1.95 2.09 -6.47
CA VAL A 151 2.68 2.69 -7.59
C VAL A 151 1.80 3.71 -8.29
N VAL A 152 2.31 4.92 -8.40
CA VAL A 152 1.71 6.01 -9.16
C VAL A 152 2.55 6.26 -10.42
N LYS A 153 1.90 6.46 -11.55
CA LYS A 153 2.52 6.82 -12.83
C LYS A 153 2.21 8.28 -13.16
N VAL A 154 3.22 9.03 -13.49
CA VAL A 154 3.09 10.38 -14.05
C VAL A 154 3.59 10.41 -15.50
N ASP A 155 2.95 11.21 -16.35
CA ASP A 155 3.39 11.38 -17.74
C ASP A 155 4.54 12.41 -17.79
N ARG A 156 5.67 12.01 -17.22
CA ARG A 156 6.90 12.79 -17.22
C ARG A 156 8.09 11.87 -17.32
N ALA A 157 8.89 12.08 -18.36
CA ALA A 157 10.18 11.41 -18.53
C ALA A 157 11.27 12.08 -17.69
N ARG A 158 12.29 11.29 -17.32
CA ARG A 158 13.53 11.73 -16.64
C ARG A 158 13.34 12.20 -15.19
N LEU A 159 12.54 11.49 -14.42
CA LEU A 159 12.59 11.64 -12.96
C LEU A 159 14.00 11.27 -12.45
N VAL A 160 14.46 11.98 -11.43
CA VAL A 160 15.70 11.65 -10.75
C VAL A 160 15.46 10.43 -9.87
N VAL A 161 16.03 9.29 -10.26
CA VAL A 161 15.92 8.04 -9.51
C VAL A 161 17.02 7.98 -8.46
N PRO A 162 16.69 7.75 -7.17
CA PRO A 162 17.69 7.66 -6.12
C PRO A 162 18.47 6.35 -6.19
N ALA A 163 19.59 6.28 -5.50
CA ALA A 163 20.26 5.01 -5.27
C ALA A 163 19.47 4.16 -4.27
N PHE A 164 19.30 2.87 -4.55
CA PHE A 164 18.71 1.90 -3.64
C PHE A 164 19.80 1.15 -2.89
N GLY A 165 19.64 1.00 -1.58
CA GLY A 165 20.47 0.20 -0.72
C GLY A 165 19.83 -1.16 -0.42
N SER A 166 20.20 -1.73 0.72
CA SER A 166 19.61 -2.97 1.23
C SER A 166 19.17 -2.81 2.68
N SER A 167 18.00 -3.31 3.02
CA SER A 167 17.52 -3.36 4.41
C SER A 167 18.09 -4.56 5.17
N ALA A 168 18.57 -5.59 4.47
CA ALA A 168 19.07 -6.83 5.08
C ALA A 168 20.37 -6.65 5.87
N GLY A 169 21.17 -5.62 5.54
CA GLY A 169 22.45 -5.35 6.19
C GLY A 169 22.42 -4.20 7.20
N LEU A 170 21.24 -3.67 7.55
CA LEU A 170 21.11 -2.56 8.48
C LEU A 170 21.62 -2.91 9.88
N MET A 171 22.44 -2.02 10.44
CA MET A 171 22.97 -2.14 11.80
C MET A 171 22.14 -1.28 12.76
N ILE A 172 21.77 -1.84 13.91
CA ILE A 172 21.12 -1.06 14.96
C ILE A 172 22.07 0.04 15.42
N GLY A 173 21.59 1.28 15.44
CA GLY A 173 22.36 2.48 15.79
C GLY A 173 22.95 3.22 14.58
N GLU A 174 22.91 2.68 13.35
CA GLU A 174 23.37 3.43 12.17
C GLU A 174 22.40 4.58 11.81
N TRP A 175 22.96 5.68 11.29
CA TRP A 175 22.19 6.84 10.89
C TRP A 175 21.23 6.54 9.74
N VAL A 176 19.98 6.99 9.91
CA VAL A 176 18.99 7.05 8.83
C VAL A 176 18.35 8.41 8.74
N VAL A 177 17.92 8.75 7.53
CA VAL A 177 17.32 10.03 7.17
C VAL A 177 15.97 9.73 6.53
N ALA A 178 14.91 10.23 7.14
CA ALA A 178 13.57 10.15 6.57
C ALA A 178 13.26 11.47 5.85
N LEU A 179 12.83 11.38 4.60
CA LEU A 179 12.41 12.51 3.80
C LEU A 179 10.91 12.42 3.50
N GLY A 180 10.25 13.59 3.52
CA GLY A 180 8.85 13.71 3.14
C GLY A 180 8.52 15.12 2.70
N ASN A 181 7.47 15.26 1.90
CA ASN A 181 7.01 16.58 1.46
C ASN A 181 5.49 16.72 1.69
N PRO A 182 5.06 16.77 2.98
CA PRO A 182 3.64 16.81 3.32
C PRO A 182 2.91 18.07 2.87
N PHE A 183 3.64 19.17 2.69
CA PHE A 183 3.07 20.49 2.45
C PHE A 183 3.51 21.13 1.14
N GLY A 184 4.14 20.37 0.24
CA GLY A 184 4.67 20.92 -1.02
C GLY A 184 3.63 21.70 -1.84
N TYR A 185 2.38 21.27 -1.82
CA TYR A 185 1.27 21.96 -2.46
C TYR A 185 0.83 23.24 -1.71
N LEU A 186 0.79 23.20 -0.36
CA LEU A 186 0.30 24.31 0.47
C LEU A 186 1.32 25.44 0.59
N LEU A 187 2.60 25.11 0.65
CA LEU A 187 3.66 26.09 0.88
C LEU A 187 4.28 26.63 -0.41
N GLY A 188 3.94 26.04 -1.57
CA GLY A 188 4.60 26.35 -2.83
C GLY A 188 6.10 26.03 -2.82
N ASP A 189 6.54 25.23 -1.83
CA ASP A 189 7.92 24.79 -1.65
C ASP A 189 8.05 23.33 -2.02
N ALA A 190 8.82 23.06 -3.07
CA ALA A 190 9.07 21.72 -3.57
C ALA A 190 10.11 20.94 -2.75
N HIS A 191 10.76 21.57 -1.77
CA HIS A 191 11.82 20.93 -0.98
C HIS A 191 11.24 19.98 0.08
N PRO A 192 11.75 18.73 0.18
CA PRO A 192 11.30 17.82 1.19
C PRO A 192 11.75 18.23 2.60
N THR A 193 10.90 18.00 3.57
CA THR A 193 11.27 18.02 5.00
C THR A 193 12.18 16.84 5.29
N VAL A 194 13.23 17.08 6.07
CA VAL A 194 14.23 16.09 6.45
C VAL A 194 14.20 15.89 7.95
N THR A 195 14.08 14.63 8.38
CA THR A 195 14.29 14.23 9.78
C THR A 195 15.37 13.16 9.84
N ALA A 196 16.15 13.13 10.91
CA ALA A 196 17.24 12.18 11.07
C ALA A 196 17.12 11.45 12.41
N GLY A 197 17.58 10.23 12.43
CA GLY A 197 17.60 9.36 13.59
C GLY A 197 18.50 8.15 13.32
N VAL A 198 18.26 7.07 14.05
CA VAL A 198 19.01 5.83 13.90
C VAL A 198 18.06 4.66 13.61
N VAL A 199 18.60 3.56 13.11
CA VAL A 199 17.92 2.29 13.11
C VAL A 199 17.80 1.81 14.55
N SER A 200 16.60 1.91 15.12
CA SER A 200 16.33 1.48 16.50
C SER A 200 16.19 -0.04 16.62
N ALA A 201 15.66 -0.68 15.60
CA ALA A 201 15.54 -2.14 15.49
C ALA A 201 15.20 -2.55 14.05
N THR A 202 15.42 -3.84 13.75
CA THR A 202 14.96 -4.49 12.51
C THR A 202 14.06 -5.69 12.83
N GLY A 203 13.31 -6.17 11.86
CA GLY A 203 12.48 -7.37 12.03
C GLY A 203 11.29 -7.17 12.97
N ARG A 204 10.75 -5.95 13.08
CA ARG A 204 9.59 -5.67 13.94
C ARG A 204 8.30 -6.12 13.30
N ASN A 205 7.56 -6.94 14.03
CA ASN A 205 6.21 -7.35 13.67
C ASN A 205 5.22 -6.57 14.52
N ILE A 206 4.33 -5.82 13.87
CA ILE A 206 3.36 -4.96 14.52
C ILE A 206 1.96 -5.48 14.17
N LEU A 207 1.17 -5.80 15.19
CA LEU A 207 -0.23 -6.15 14.97
C LEU A 207 -1.01 -4.87 14.69
N PRO A 208 -1.80 -4.82 13.61
CA PRO A 208 -2.64 -3.67 13.34
C PRO A 208 -3.62 -3.45 14.49
N SER A 209 -3.80 -2.20 14.88
CA SER A 209 -4.80 -1.78 15.86
C SER A 209 -5.92 -1.04 15.14
N GLY A 210 -7.18 -1.42 15.40
CA GLY A 210 -8.35 -0.79 14.81
C GLY A 210 -8.68 -1.29 13.38
N GLU A 211 -9.13 -0.40 12.51
CA GLU A 211 -9.60 -0.72 11.14
C GLU A 211 -8.48 -0.85 10.10
N GLN A 212 -7.22 -0.87 10.50
CA GLN A 212 -6.09 -0.98 9.56
C GLN A 212 -6.01 -2.41 9.00
N THR A 213 -5.93 -2.51 7.67
CA THR A 213 -5.94 -3.78 6.94
C THR A 213 -4.55 -4.32 6.59
N GLY A 214 -3.49 -3.52 6.72
CA GLY A 214 -2.12 -3.88 6.37
C GLY A 214 -1.45 -4.83 7.37
N LEU A 215 -0.52 -5.65 6.89
CA LEU A 215 0.37 -6.47 7.71
C LEU A 215 1.73 -5.78 7.84
N TYR A 216 1.96 -5.15 8.99
CA TYR A 216 3.20 -4.42 9.29
C TYR A 216 4.24 -5.35 9.91
N LEU A 217 4.77 -6.23 9.06
CA LEU A 217 5.66 -7.30 9.47
C LEU A 217 7.08 -7.05 8.94
N ASP A 218 8.06 -7.43 9.74
CA ASP A 218 9.49 -7.28 9.41
C ASP A 218 9.91 -5.83 9.15
N MET A 219 9.33 -4.89 9.90
CA MET A 219 9.53 -3.46 9.72
C MET A 219 10.88 -3.00 10.25
N ILE A 220 11.45 -1.96 9.65
CA ILE A 220 12.57 -1.19 10.17
C ILE A 220 11.99 -0.20 11.17
N GLN A 221 12.48 -0.22 12.42
CA GLN A 221 12.13 0.78 13.44
C GLN A 221 13.21 1.86 13.48
N THR A 222 12.77 3.14 13.57
CA THR A 222 13.66 4.31 13.69
C THR A 222 13.09 5.32 14.67
N ASP A 223 13.93 6.13 15.28
CA ASP A 223 13.57 7.31 16.05
C ASP A 223 13.58 8.60 15.22
N ALA A 224 13.98 8.54 13.94
CA ALA A 224 13.73 9.63 12.99
C ALA A 224 12.23 9.96 13.00
N ALA A 225 11.90 11.24 13.16
CA ALA A 225 10.49 11.65 13.31
C ALA A 225 9.69 11.37 12.03
N ILE A 226 8.79 10.39 12.09
CA ILE A 226 7.79 10.12 11.06
C ILE A 226 6.48 10.76 11.50
N ASN A 227 5.98 11.71 10.72
CA ASN A 227 4.74 12.43 10.96
C ASN A 227 3.79 12.24 9.77
N PRO A 228 2.48 12.51 9.94
CA PRO A 228 1.55 12.54 8.82
C PRO A 228 2.07 13.40 7.68
N GLY A 229 2.09 12.82 6.47
CA GLY A 229 2.64 13.42 5.27
C GLY A 229 4.05 12.93 4.88
N ASN A 230 4.85 12.37 5.80
CA ASN A 230 6.09 11.66 5.43
C ASN A 230 5.81 10.23 4.92
N SER A 231 4.60 9.72 5.15
CA SER A 231 4.17 8.40 4.66
C SER A 231 4.36 8.28 3.15
N GLY A 232 4.94 7.17 2.73
CA GLY A 232 5.29 6.89 1.33
C GLY A 232 6.63 7.50 0.88
N GLY A 233 7.22 8.39 1.68
CA GLY A 233 8.55 8.94 1.43
C GLY A 233 9.67 7.95 1.74
N PRO A 234 10.90 8.23 1.28
CA PRO A 234 12.03 7.33 1.49
C PRO A 234 12.64 7.45 2.88
N LEU A 235 13.09 6.31 3.42
CA LEU A 235 14.07 6.21 4.49
C LEU A 235 15.42 5.88 3.84
N ALA A 236 16.42 6.75 4.02
CA ALA A 236 17.75 6.60 3.44
C ALA A 236 18.79 6.31 4.53
N ASN A 237 19.84 5.56 4.19
CA ASN A 237 21.02 5.42 5.03
C ASN A 237 21.96 6.64 4.90
N ALA A 238 23.04 6.67 5.67
CA ALA A 238 24.04 7.75 5.64
C ALA A 238 24.76 7.92 4.30
N LEU A 239 24.69 6.92 3.41
CA LEU A 239 25.24 7.00 2.04
C LEU A 239 24.25 7.62 1.04
N GLY A 240 23.03 7.95 1.47
CA GLY A 240 21.98 8.45 0.59
C GLY A 240 21.36 7.35 -0.29
N GLN A 241 21.37 6.11 0.18
CA GLN A 241 20.71 4.99 -0.47
C GLN A 241 19.40 4.71 0.26
N ILE A 242 18.30 4.51 -0.49
CA ILE A 242 17.01 4.20 0.10
C ILE A 242 17.03 2.76 0.63
N VAL A 243 16.72 2.61 1.91
CA VAL A 243 16.66 1.33 2.64
C VAL A 243 15.23 0.97 3.08
N GLY A 244 14.29 1.92 2.98
CA GLY A 244 12.89 1.66 3.33
C GLY A 244 11.93 2.74 2.81
N VAL A 245 10.62 2.47 2.99
CA VAL A 245 9.51 3.39 2.72
C VAL A 245 8.87 3.76 4.05
N ASN A 246 8.88 5.04 4.40
CA ASN A 246 8.27 5.54 5.63
C ASN A 246 6.78 5.19 5.68
N SER A 247 6.30 4.73 6.84
CA SER A 247 4.88 4.44 7.06
C SER A 247 4.47 5.01 8.42
N SER A 248 3.35 5.73 8.49
CA SER A 248 2.91 6.45 9.71
C SER A 248 2.06 5.58 10.66
N ILE A 249 2.45 4.36 10.93
CA ILE A 249 1.63 3.32 11.55
C ILE A 249 1.33 3.56 13.02
N PHE A 250 2.20 4.21 13.77
CA PHE A 250 2.05 4.35 15.22
C PHE A 250 2.12 5.80 15.66
N THR A 251 0.98 6.49 15.68
CA THR A 251 0.85 7.76 16.40
C THR A 251 -0.39 7.72 17.28
N GLN A 252 -0.21 7.62 18.59
CA GLN A 252 -1.26 8.01 19.53
C GLN A 252 -1.23 9.55 19.64
N GLY A 253 -2.23 10.21 19.04
CA GLY A 253 -2.36 11.67 19.15
C GLY A 253 -1.76 12.50 18.00
N GLY A 254 -1.38 11.90 16.85
CA GLY A 254 -1.11 12.63 15.59
C GLY A 254 0.31 13.14 15.38
N GLY A 255 1.26 12.89 16.29
CA GLY A 255 2.67 13.28 16.14
C GLY A 255 3.65 12.15 16.47
N SER A 256 4.90 12.28 16.01
CA SER A 256 5.96 11.32 16.31
C SER A 256 6.30 11.29 17.79
N ILE A 257 6.37 10.09 18.35
CA ILE A 257 6.81 9.82 19.73
C ILE A 257 8.16 9.10 19.78
N GLY A 258 8.95 9.17 18.69
CA GLY A 258 10.21 8.44 18.55
C GLY A 258 10.06 6.96 18.19
N LEU A 259 8.87 6.54 17.73
CA LEU A 259 8.56 5.19 17.25
C LEU A 259 8.10 5.27 15.80
N GLY A 260 9.04 5.49 14.90
CA GLY A 260 8.84 5.45 13.45
C GLY A 260 9.07 4.05 12.89
N PHE A 261 8.36 3.72 11.82
CA PHE A 261 8.51 2.44 11.12
C PHE A 261 8.59 2.66 9.61
N ALA A 262 9.43 1.86 8.97
CA ALA A 262 9.53 1.84 7.51
C ALA A 262 9.43 0.41 6.96
N ILE A 263 8.82 0.30 5.79
CA ILE A 263 8.72 -0.94 5.01
C ILE A 263 10.09 -1.20 4.36
N PRO A 264 10.67 -2.40 4.48
CA PRO A 264 11.93 -2.76 3.84
C PRO A 264 11.92 -2.48 2.33
N ILE A 265 13.03 -1.94 1.80
CA ILE A 265 13.09 -1.50 0.41
C ILE A 265 12.96 -2.65 -0.58
N GLU A 266 13.49 -3.84 -0.27
CA GLU A 266 13.39 -5.02 -1.12
C GLU A 266 11.92 -5.44 -1.30
N ARG A 267 11.12 -5.35 -0.23
CA ARG A 267 9.67 -5.60 -0.31
C ARG A 267 9.00 -4.58 -1.21
N ALA A 268 9.30 -3.28 -1.00
CA ALA A 268 8.71 -2.22 -1.79
C ALA A 268 9.04 -2.35 -3.28
N GLN A 269 10.30 -2.66 -3.62
CA GLN A 269 10.73 -2.87 -5.00
C GLN A 269 10.04 -4.08 -5.64
N ARG A 270 10.02 -5.23 -4.97
CA ARG A 270 9.36 -6.43 -5.46
C ARG A 270 7.87 -6.21 -5.73
N VAL A 271 7.18 -5.56 -4.79
CA VAL A 271 5.75 -5.21 -4.93
C VAL A 271 5.54 -4.22 -6.07
N ALA A 272 6.37 -3.18 -6.16
CA ALA A 272 6.28 -2.19 -7.23
C ALA A 272 6.52 -2.80 -8.61
N ASP A 273 7.54 -3.66 -8.77
CA ASP A 273 7.82 -4.34 -10.04
C ASP A 273 6.66 -5.24 -10.47
N GLU A 274 6.05 -5.94 -9.51
CA GLU A 274 4.90 -6.79 -9.81
C GLU A 274 3.68 -5.96 -10.21
N ILE A 275 3.39 -4.87 -9.49
CA ILE A 275 2.32 -3.92 -9.83
C ILE A 275 2.55 -3.33 -11.23
N ILE A 276 3.76 -2.90 -11.56
CA ILE A 276 4.09 -2.34 -12.88
C ILE A 276 3.85 -3.36 -13.98
N ARG A 277 4.16 -4.63 -13.74
CA ARG A 277 4.04 -5.71 -14.73
C ARG A 277 2.61 -6.21 -14.91
N THR A 278 1.80 -6.25 -13.84
CA THR A 278 0.51 -6.98 -13.82
C THR A 278 -0.67 -6.16 -13.31
N GLY A 279 -0.44 -4.94 -12.80
CA GLY A 279 -1.46 -4.10 -12.16
C GLY A 279 -1.81 -4.50 -10.72
N SER A 280 -1.36 -5.65 -10.25
CA SER A 280 -1.68 -6.17 -8.90
C SER A 280 -0.59 -7.14 -8.42
N VAL A 281 -0.61 -7.46 -7.12
CA VAL A 281 0.36 -8.38 -6.51
C VAL A 281 -0.23 -9.78 -6.42
N ARG A 282 0.45 -10.75 -7.01
CA ARG A 282 0.12 -12.17 -6.88
C ARG A 282 0.76 -12.74 -5.62
N ARG A 283 -0.02 -13.51 -4.85
CA ARG A 283 0.44 -14.08 -3.58
C ARG A 283 0.98 -15.49 -3.75
N ALA A 284 2.16 -15.73 -3.19
CA ALA A 284 2.73 -17.06 -3.09
C ALA A 284 1.89 -17.93 -2.15
N TRP A 285 1.44 -19.08 -2.63
CA TRP A 285 0.68 -20.05 -1.83
C TRP A 285 1.56 -21.26 -1.49
N TRP A 286 1.56 -21.63 -0.21
CA TRP A 286 2.44 -22.68 0.32
C TRP A 286 1.70 -23.98 0.64
N GLY A 287 0.37 -23.97 0.64
CA GLY A 287 -0.45 -25.15 0.88
C GLY A 287 -0.39 -25.67 2.31
N LEU A 288 -0.13 -24.80 3.28
CA LEU A 288 -0.17 -25.11 4.71
C LEU A 288 -0.74 -23.93 5.50
N GLU A 289 -1.31 -24.25 6.65
CA GLU A 289 -1.74 -23.29 7.67
C GLU A 289 -0.96 -23.54 8.95
N VAL A 290 -0.74 -22.50 9.72
CA VAL A 290 -0.01 -22.56 10.98
C VAL A 290 -0.89 -22.06 12.13
N ALA A 291 -0.57 -22.48 13.35
CA ALA A 291 -1.20 -21.95 14.54
C ALA A 291 -1.03 -20.44 14.61
N GLY A 292 -2.12 -19.71 14.85
CA GLY A 292 -2.17 -18.25 14.88
C GLY A 292 -1.76 -17.65 16.22
N ALA A 293 -2.68 -16.88 16.84
CA ALA A 293 -2.39 -16.13 18.07
C ALA A 293 -1.97 -17.00 19.26
N GLU A 294 -2.45 -18.24 19.33
CA GLU A 294 -2.06 -19.18 20.40
C GLU A 294 -0.57 -19.50 20.35
N SER A 295 0.03 -19.57 19.16
CA SER A 295 1.47 -19.86 18.98
C SER A 295 2.34 -18.75 19.54
N MET A 296 1.84 -17.53 19.68
CA MET A 296 2.58 -16.43 20.30
C MET A 296 2.81 -16.63 21.79
N ARG A 297 1.92 -17.35 22.49
CA ARG A 297 2.07 -17.64 23.93
C ARG A 297 3.13 -18.68 24.15
N ASP A 298 3.24 -19.66 23.24
CA ASP A 298 4.00 -20.88 23.43
C ASP A 298 5.36 -20.89 22.72
N TRP A 299 5.62 -19.93 21.81
CA TRP A 299 6.87 -19.94 21.02
C TRP A 299 8.14 -19.96 21.87
N ARG A 300 8.10 -19.34 23.08
CA ARG A 300 9.24 -19.30 23.99
C ARG A 300 9.58 -20.68 24.56
N THR A 301 8.59 -21.55 24.63
CA THR A 301 8.73 -22.90 25.20
C THR A 301 8.96 -23.97 24.13
N GLN A 302 8.33 -23.81 22.96
CA GLN A 302 8.38 -24.81 21.89
C GLN A 302 9.37 -24.44 20.76
N GLY A 303 9.67 -23.17 20.55
CA GLY A 303 10.55 -22.69 19.49
C GLY A 303 10.05 -23.11 18.10
N GLY A 304 9.37 -22.21 17.40
CA GLY A 304 8.87 -22.47 16.06
C GLY A 304 7.36 -22.28 15.91
N VAL A 305 6.85 -22.62 14.73
CA VAL A 305 5.45 -22.45 14.33
C VAL A 305 4.85 -23.80 13.99
N THR A 306 3.74 -24.18 14.65
CA THR A 306 3.09 -25.47 14.43
C THR A 306 2.17 -25.44 13.22
N VAL A 307 2.32 -26.40 12.31
CA VAL A 307 1.45 -26.61 11.15
C VAL A 307 0.14 -27.23 11.61
N THR A 308 -0.97 -26.53 11.41
CA THR A 308 -2.32 -26.97 11.79
C THR A 308 -3.05 -27.69 10.67
N ASN A 309 -2.75 -27.37 9.43
CA ASN A 309 -3.33 -28.00 8.25
C ASN A 309 -2.33 -28.04 7.08
N VAL A 310 -2.46 -29.06 6.24
CA VAL A 310 -1.72 -29.19 4.97
C VAL A 310 -2.71 -29.56 3.89
N THR A 311 -2.73 -28.78 2.83
CA THR A 311 -3.61 -29.02 1.68
C THR A 311 -3.09 -30.19 0.84
N PRO A 312 -3.89 -31.25 0.63
CA PRO A 312 -3.52 -32.38 -0.21
C PRO A 312 -3.11 -31.93 -1.63
N GLY A 313 -2.00 -32.46 -2.13
CA GLY A 313 -1.42 -32.08 -3.42
C GLY A 313 -0.82 -30.66 -3.48
N GLY A 314 -0.85 -29.91 -2.38
CA GLY A 314 -0.26 -28.58 -2.28
C GLY A 314 1.28 -28.62 -2.14
N PRO A 315 1.95 -27.44 -2.19
CA PRO A 315 3.41 -27.36 -2.08
C PRO A 315 3.97 -28.02 -0.83
N ALA A 316 3.37 -27.80 0.34
CA ALA A 316 3.80 -28.39 1.61
C ALA A 316 3.62 -29.91 1.65
N ASP A 317 2.52 -30.41 1.10
CA ASP A 317 2.25 -31.86 1.01
C ASP A 317 3.30 -32.56 0.11
N ARG A 318 3.59 -31.99 -1.06
CA ARG A 318 4.65 -32.48 -1.95
C ARG A 318 6.03 -32.46 -1.31
N ALA A 319 6.28 -31.51 -0.40
CA ALA A 319 7.52 -31.44 0.38
C ALA A 319 7.55 -32.42 1.57
N GLY A 320 6.45 -33.17 1.81
CA GLY A 320 6.33 -34.14 2.90
C GLY A 320 6.19 -33.47 4.28
N ILE A 321 5.63 -32.27 4.33
CA ILE A 321 5.19 -31.61 5.58
C ILE A 321 3.81 -32.17 5.93
N VAL A 322 3.61 -32.48 7.20
CA VAL A 322 2.35 -33.02 7.72
C VAL A 322 1.83 -32.16 8.86
N ARG A 323 0.55 -32.28 9.14
CA ARG A 323 -0.09 -31.63 10.32
C ARG A 323 0.67 -32.03 11.60
N GLY A 324 0.87 -31.06 12.51
CA GLY A 324 1.62 -31.23 13.76
C GLY A 324 3.14 -31.06 13.61
N THR A 325 3.65 -30.84 12.39
CA THR A 325 5.04 -30.45 12.17
C THR A 325 5.28 -29.06 12.75
N THR A 326 6.40 -28.86 13.43
CA THR A 326 6.86 -27.54 13.87
C THR A 326 7.91 -27.02 12.87
N LEU A 327 7.67 -25.85 12.27
CA LEU A 327 8.62 -25.10 11.46
C LEU A 327 9.49 -24.25 12.39
N THR A 328 10.80 -24.45 12.41
CA THR A 328 11.73 -23.74 13.32
C THR A 328 12.51 -22.63 12.62
N SER A 329 12.74 -22.75 11.31
CA SER A 329 13.35 -21.71 10.49
C SER A 329 12.87 -21.79 9.05
N ALA A 330 12.96 -20.67 8.33
CA ALA A 330 12.73 -20.62 6.90
C ALA A 330 13.77 -19.73 6.23
N ASN A 331 14.45 -20.25 5.19
CA ASN A 331 15.61 -19.63 4.54
C ASN A 331 16.67 -19.12 5.53
N GLY A 332 16.96 -19.91 6.57
CA GLY A 332 17.94 -19.56 7.61
C GLY A 332 17.46 -18.58 8.68
N ARG A 333 16.29 -17.96 8.49
CA ARG A 333 15.66 -17.09 9.50
C ARG A 333 14.88 -17.92 10.50
N GLU A 334 15.08 -17.68 11.79
CA GLU A 334 14.34 -18.32 12.87
C GLU A 334 12.86 -17.90 12.82
N LEU A 335 11.98 -18.88 13.04
CA LEU A 335 10.54 -18.69 13.18
C LEU A 335 10.17 -18.74 14.67
N ARG A 336 9.91 -17.61 15.27
CA ARG A 336 9.52 -17.48 16.69
C ARG A 336 8.03 -17.68 16.91
N ASN A 337 7.22 -17.20 15.95
CA ASN A 337 5.76 -17.21 15.99
C ASN A 337 5.16 -17.10 14.58
N PHE A 338 3.82 -17.14 14.48
CA PHE A 338 3.13 -17.08 13.20
C PHE A 338 3.38 -15.77 12.41
N LEU A 339 3.68 -14.64 13.10
CA LEU A 339 3.97 -13.36 12.41
C LEU A 339 5.29 -13.45 11.63
N ASP A 340 6.30 -14.18 12.13
CA ASP A 340 7.52 -14.40 11.39
C ASP A 340 7.28 -15.24 10.13
N TRP A 341 6.37 -16.22 10.21
CA TRP A 341 5.93 -16.99 9.05
C TRP A 341 5.20 -16.11 8.02
N GLU A 342 4.24 -15.28 8.48
CA GLU A 342 3.54 -14.34 7.62
C GLU A 342 4.49 -13.33 6.97
N ALA A 343 5.47 -12.80 7.72
CA ALA A 343 6.49 -11.89 7.20
C ALA A 343 7.28 -12.53 6.04
N ILE A 344 7.69 -13.79 6.20
CA ILE A 344 8.41 -14.52 5.15
C ILE A 344 7.52 -14.70 3.92
N LYS A 345 6.23 -15.00 4.09
CA LYS A 345 5.28 -15.15 2.97
C LYS A 345 5.11 -13.84 2.19
N LEU A 346 5.07 -12.70 2.90
CA LEU A 346 4.95 -11.38 2.25
C LEU A 346 6.10 -11.08 1.30
N ASP A 347 7.29 -11.63 1.56
CA ASP A 347 8.50 -11.36 0.79
C ASP A 347 8.74 -12.38 -0.33
N ARG A 348 7.74 -13.19 -0.67
CA ARG A 348 7.85 -14.24 -1.69
C ARG A 348 6.88 -14.04 -2.83
N SER A 349 7.36 -14.36 -4.02
CA SER A 349 6.58 -14.41 -5.24
C SER A 349 6.17 -15.84 -5.59
N VAL A 350 5.20 -15.97 -6.48
CA VAL A 350 4.78 -17.27 -7.03
C VAL A 350 5.94 -17.91 -7.77
N GLY A 351 6.20 -19.19 -7.49
CA GLY A 351 7.34 -19.94 -8.03
C GLY A 351 8.60 -19.91 -7.18
N ASP A 352 8.63 -19.05 -6.14
CA ASP A 352 9.78 -18.99 -5.23
C ASP A 352 9.94 -20.28 -4.42
N THR A 353 11.21 -20.58 -4.13
CA THR A 353 11.60 -21.71 -3.30
C THR A 353 11.83 -21.24 -1.86
N LEU A 354 11.33 -22.03 -0.91
CA LEU A 354 11.50 -21.81 0.52
C LEU A 354 12.09 -23.07 1.16
N THR A 355 13.26 -22.91 1.77
CA THR A 355 13.88 -23.99 2.56
C THR A 355 13.48 -23.84 4.02
N VAL A 356 12.73 -24.81 4.54
CA VAL A 356 12.25 -24.80 5.94
C VAL A 356 12.94 -25.90 6.75
N THR A 357 13.28 -25.59 8.00
CA THR A 357 13.72 -26.57 8.98
C THR A 357 12.53 -26.98 9.81
N THR A 358 12.31 -28.29 9.92
CA THR A 358 11.13 -28.88 10.56
C THR A 358 11.51 -29.82 11.69
N LYS A 359 10.67 -29.88 12.73
CA LYS A 359 10.70 -30.87 13.81
C LYS A 359 9.35 -31.58 13.90
N ILE A 360 9.35 -32.88 14.19
CA ILE A 360 8.15 -33.66 14.42
C ILE A 360 8.20 -34.20 15.87
N GLY A 361 7.16 -33.88 16.67
CA GLY A 361 7.02 -34.41 18.04
C GLY A 361 8.09 -33.95 19.01
N GLY A 362 8.07 -32.74 19.52
CA GLY A 362 8.82 -32.16 20.68
C GLY A 362 10.30 -32.49 20.88
N VAL A 363 10.74 -33.69 20.68
CA VAL A 363 12.14 -34.23 20.81
C VAL A 363 12.60 -34.78 19.46
N GLY A 364 12.08 -34.28 18.38
CA GLY A 364 12.17 -34.90 17.08
C GLY A 364 13.42 -34.57 16.27
N VAL A 365 13.68 -35.44 15.33
CA VAL A 365 14.70 -35.27 14.30
C VAL A 365 14.43 -34.00 13.50
N THR A 366 15.39 -33.12 13.48
CA THR A 366 15.36 -31.91 12.60
C THR A 366 15.54 -32.35 11.15
N ARG A 367 14.68 -31.89 10.26
CA ARG A 367 14.76 -32.14 8.81
C ARG A 367 14.63 -30.84 8.03
N THR A 368 15.40 -30.73 6.98
CA THR A 368 15.27 -29.65 6.01
C THR A 368 14.32 -30.09 4.89
N ARG A 369 13.37 -29.23 4.53
CA ARG A 369 12.41 -29.43 3.46
C ARG A 369 12.44 -28.24 2.52
N THR A 370 12.25 -28.49 1.24
CA THR A 370 12.19 -27.45 0.22
C THR A 370 10.77 -27.40 -0.35
N LEU A 371 10.13 -26.24 -0.27
CA LEU A 371 8.82 -25.96 -0.82
C LEU A 371 9.00 -25.05 -2.04
N VAL A 372 8.22 -25.30 -3.09
CA VAL A 372 8.08 -24.39 -4.23
C VAL A 372 6.67 -23.82 -4.18
N SER A 373 6.54 -22.51 -4.04
CA SER A 373 5.23 -21.87 -3.96
C SER A 373 4.43 -22.00 -5.25
N GLY A 374 3.12 -22.10 -5.13
CA GLY A 374 2.19 -22.03 -6.25
C GLY A 374 1.41 -20.71 -6.26
N ASP A 375 0.58 -20.55 -7.29
CA ASP A 375 -0.48 -19.54 -7.27
C ASP A 375 -1.56 -19.92 -6.26
N LEU A 376 -2.33 -18.90 -5.82
CA LEU A 376 -3.51 -19.14 -5.01
C LEU A 376 -4.49 -20.08 -5.73
N PRO A 377 -5.07 -21.06 -5.05
CA PRO A 377 -6.04 -21.98 -5.63
C PRO A 377 -7.21 -21.29 -6.31
N THR A 378 -7.69 -20.15 -5.81
CA THR A 378 -8.76 -19.37 -6.45
C THR A 378 -8.34 -18.69 -7.75
N VAL A 379 -7.04 -18.47 -7.95
CA VAL A 379 -6.49 -17.90 -9.20
C VAL A 379 -6.38 -18.97 -10.28
N THR A 380 -5.98 -20.19 -9.89
CA THR A 380 -5.78 -21.31 -10.80
C THR A 380 -7.05 -22.11 -11.07
N ALA A 381 -8.09 -21.96 -10.23
CA ALA A 381 -9.36 -22.65 -10.40
C ALA A 381 -10.10 -22.17 -11.65
N GLU A 382 -10.83 -23.10 -12.27
CA GLU A 382 -11.71 -22.79 -13.39
C GLU A 382 -12.80 -21.81 -12.93
N ARG A 383 -12.94 -20.70 -13.67
CA ARG A 383 -13.96 -19.69 -13.41
C ARG A 383 -15.19 -19.98 -14.24
N VAL A 384 -16.30 -20.19 -13.56
CA VAL A 384 -17.60 -20.38 -14.15
C VAL A 384 -18.37 -19.07 -14.11
N ARG A 385 -18.60 -18.48 -15.29
CA ARG A 385 -19.41 -17.26 -15.39
C ARG A 385 -20.90 -17.62 -15.39
N VAL A 386 -21.64 -16.97 -14.50
CA VAL A 386 -23.09 -17.11 -14.41
C VAL A 386 -23.70 -15.75 -14.74
N MET A 387 -24.42 -15.68 -15.88
CA MET A 387 -24.84 -14.41 -16.47
C MET A 387 -23.62 -13.48 -16.72
N SER A 388 -23.82 -12.16 -16.83
CA SER A 388 -22.72 -11.20 -17.02
C SER A 388 -22.08 -10.74 -15.70
N ASP A 389 -22.70 -11.03 -14.58
CA ASP A 389 -22.50 -10.31 -13.33
C ASP A 389 -21.83 -11.12 -12.21
N LEU A 390 -21.67 -12.43 -12.41
CA LEU A 390 -21.25 -13.35 -11.37
C LEU A 390 -20.20 -14.32 -11.89
N GLU A 391 -19.04 -14.38 -11.24
CA GLU A 391 -18.02 -15.41 -11.47
C GLU A 391 -17.89 -16.30 -10.24
N LEU A 392 -17.98 -17.60 -10.49
CA LEU A 392 -17.94 -18.64 -9.47
C LEU A 392 -16.70 -19.52 -9.63
N VAL A 393 -16.25 -20.08 -8.51
CA VAL A 393 -15.19 -21.08 -8.43
C VAL A 393 -15.68 -22.25 -7.57
N THR A 394 -15.46 -23.49 -8.03
CA THR A 394 -15.80 -24.67 -7.25
C THR A 394 -14.93 -24.74 -5.98
N VAL A 395 -15.55 -24.99 -4.82
CA VAL A 395 -14.83 -25.17 -3.57
C VAL A 395 -14.08 -26.51 -3.62
N THR A 396 -12.76 -26.42 -3.68
CA THR A 396 -11.81 -27.53 -3.56
C THR A 396 -11.12 -27.47 -2.20
N PRO A 397 -10.38 -28.52 -1.78
CA PRO A 397 -9.56 -28.43 -0.55
C PRO A 397 -8.61 -27.23 -0.55
N GLY A 398 -8.03 -26.89 -1.72
CA GLY A 398 -7.17 -25.72 -1.89
C GLY A 398 -7.92 -24.40 -1.70
N VAL A 399 -9.05 -24.23 -2.38
CA VAL A 399 -9.89 -23.02 -2.27
C VAL A 399 -10.42 -22.88 -0.83
N LYS A 400 -10.84 -23.98 -0.20
CA LYS A 400 -11.25 -24.00 1.20
C LYS A 400 -10.14 -23.50 2.12
N ALA A 401 -8.92 -24.03 1.97
CA ALA A 401 -7.76 -23.66 2.78
C ALA A 401 -7.36 -22.19 2.53
N GLU A 402 -7.32 -21.74 1.25
CA GLU A 402 -6.98 -20.36 0.91
C GLU A 402 -7.92 -19.35 1.55
N LYS A 403 -9.23 -19.62 1.51
CA LYS A 403 -10.27 -18.68 1.97
C LYS A 403 -10.75 -18.97 3.39
N ASN A 404 -10.13 -19.93 4.07
CA ASN A 404 -10.55 -20.37 5.42
C ASN A 404 -12.07 -20.69 5.51
N LEU A 405 -12.60 -21.36 4.46
CA LEU A 405 -14.02 -21.68 4.37
C LEU A 405 -14.38 -22.80 5.35
N ARG A 406 -15.57 -22.75 5.92
CA ARG A 406 -16.12 -23.85 6.71
C ARG A 406 -16.67 -24.96 5.83
N SER A 407 -17.26 -24.60 4.71
CA SER A 407 -17.88 -25.52 3.75
C SER A 407 -16.84 -26.30 2.96
N ASP A 408 -17.02 -27.63 2.87
CA ASP A 408 -16.12 -28.52 2.11
C ASP A 408 -16.46 -28.57 0.62
N GLN A 409 -17.65 -28.10 0.23
CA GLN A 409 -18.18 -28.13 -1.13
C GLN A 409 -19.08 -26.91 -1.36
N GLY A 410 -19.36 -26.60 -2.62
CA GLY A 410 -20.20 -25.50 -3.04
C GLY A 410 -19.54 -24.68 -4.14
N ALA A 411 -20.13 -23.52 -4.45
CA ALA A 411 -19.62 -22.57 -5.41
C ALA A 411 -19.27 -21.23 -4.72
N LEU A 412 -17.98 -20.91 -4.63
CA LEU A 412 -17.50 -19.65 -4.08
C LEU A 412 -17.77 -18.52 -5.09
N ILE A 413 -18.37 -17.44 -4.65
CA ILE A 413 -18.49 -16.20 -5.42
C ILE A 413 -17.13 -15.54 -5.45
N ALA A 414 -16.42 -15.68 -6.57
CA ALA A 414 -15.10 -15.08 -6.76
C ALA A 414 -15.21 -13.59 -7.08
N SER A 415 -16.20 -13.19 -7.88
CA SER A 415 -16.53 -11.79 -8.16
C SER A 415 -18.02 -11.62 -8.46
N ILE A 416 -18.55 -10.45 -8.14
CA ILE A 416 -19.93 -10.04 -8.41
C ILE A 416 -19.93 -8.54 -8.71
N THR A 417 -20.70 -8.11 -9.71
CA THR A 417 -20.81 -6.68 -10.00
C THR A 417 -21.52 -5.94 -8.86
N PRO A 418 -21.18 -4.67 -8.59
CA PRO A 418 -21.83 -3.90 -7.53
C PRO A 418 -23.34 -3.83 -7.67
N ALA A 419 -23.85 -3.72 -8.91
CA ALA A 419 -25.28 -3.68 -9.21
C ALA A 419 -25.97 -5.02 -8.84
N ALA A 420 -25.37 -6.16 -9.23
CA ALA A 420 -25.90 -7.48 -8.89
C ALA A 420 -25.81 -7.75 -7.37
N GLY A 421 -24.72 -7.36 -6.71
CA GLY A 421 -24.57 -7.49 -5.26
C GLY A 421 -25.64 -6.69 -4.49
N GLN A 422 -25.94 -5.46 -4.89
CA GLN A 422 -27.00 -4.64 -4.31
C GLN A 422 -28.39 -5.24 -4.55
N ALA A 423 -28.64 -5.74 -5.76
CA ALA A 423 -29.93 -6.31 -6.14
C ALA A 423 -30.22 -7.65 -5.46
N THR A 424 -29.20 -8.46 -5.21
CA THR A 424 -29.31 -9.82 -4.70
C THR A 424 -28.93 -9.96 -3.23
N GLY A 425 -28.21 -9.00 -2.65
CA GLY A 425 -27.64 -9.12 -1.31
C GLY A 425 -26.50 -10.15 -1.20
N LEU A 426 -26.03 -10.71 -2.33
CA LEU A 426 -24.87 -11.58 -2.40
C LEU A 426 -23.58 -10.76 -2.44
N ALA A 427 -22.49 -11.36 -1.97
CA ALA A 427 -21.17 -10.71 -1.95
C ALA A 427 -20.07 -11.66 -2.42
N ALA A 428 -18.97 -11.11 -2.90
CA ALA A 428 -17.76 -11.89 -3.12
C ALA A 428 -17.29 -12.49 -1.78
N GLY A 429 -16.91 -13.78 -1.80
CA GLY A 429 -16.59 -14.56 -0.60
C GLY A 429 -17.71 -15.44 -0.09
N ASP A 430 -18.98 -15.21 -0.49
CA ASP A 430 -20.08 -16.11 -0.17
C ASP A 430 -19.88 -17.46 -0.88
N VAL A 431 -20.23 -18.57 -0.21
CA VAL A 431 -20.24 -19.91 -0.82
C VAL A 431 -21.68 -20.35 -1.02
N ILE A 432 -22.10 -20.50 -2.28
CA ILE A 432 -23.43 -21.02 -2.62
C ILE A 432 -23.48 -22.52 -2.30
N LEU A 433 -24.39 -22.88 -1.41
CA LEU A 433 -24.60 -24.25 -0.93
C LEU A 433 -25.84 -24.92 -1.54
N ALA A 434 -26.86 -24.14 -1.87
CA ALA A 434 -28.09 -24.63 -2.50
C ALA A 434 -28.79 -23.51 -3.29
N VAL A 435 -29.54 -23.92 -4.34
CA VAL A 435 -30.48 -23.07 -5.04
C VAL A 435 -31.86 -23.74 -4.88
N ASP A 436 -32.80 -23.04 -4.27
CA ASP A 436 -34.07 -23.58 -3.79
C ASP A 436 -33.85 -24.84 -2.91
N ARG A 437 -34.30 -25.99 -3.38
CA ARG A 437 -34.13 -27.28 -2.70
C ARG A 437 -33.00 -28.13 -3.28
N THR A 438 -32.27 -27.61 -4.27
CA THR A 438 -31.21 -28.35 -4.96
C THR A 438 -29.86 -28.02 -4.34
N PRO A 439 -29.20 -28.97 -3.66
CA PRO A 439 -27.85 -28.76 -3.14
C PRO A 439 -26.84 -28.53 -4.26
N VAL A 440 -25.91 -27.63 -4.04
CA VAL A 440 -24.83 -27.25 -4.96
C VAL A 440 -23.51 -27.77 -4.42
N ARG A 441 -22.73 -28.43 -5.28
CA ARG A 441 -21.37 -28.91 -4.98
C ARG A 441 -20.30 -28.25 -5.83
N THR A 442 -20.66 -27.75 -7.01
CA THR A 442 -19.71 -27.15 -7.98
C THR A 442 -20.29 -25.86 -8.58
N ALA A 443 -19.41 -25.04 -9.12
CA ALA A 443 -19.77 -23.80 -9.79
C ALA A 443 -20.61 -24.06 -11.06
N GLU A 444 -20.32 -25.15 -11.80
CA GLU A 444 -21.03 -25.56 -13.01
C GLU A 444 -22.49 -25.89 -12.69
N GLN A 445 -22.75 -26.58 -11.56
CA GLN A 445 -24.11 -26.88 -11.15
C GLN A 445 -24.94 -25.62 -10.92
N VAL A 446 -24.36 -24.56 -10.35
CA VAL A 446 -25.06 -23.26 -10.22
C VAL A 446 -25.41 -22.71 -11.59
N ARG A 447 -24.45 -22.68 -12.52
CA ARG A 447 -24.68 -22.20 -13.90
C ARG A 447 -25.81 -22.98 -14.56
N ASP A 448 -25.77 -24.31 -14.48
CA ASP A 448 -26.74 -25.19 -15.13
C ASP A 448 -28.15 -25.02 -14.53
N ILE A 449 -28.27 -24.88 -13.20
CA ILE A 449 -29.53 -24.57 -12.54
C ILE A 449 -30.08 -23.23 -13.00
N ILE A 450 -29.26 -22.16 -12.93
CA ILE A 450 -29.68 -20.81 -13.32
C ILE A 450 -30.07 -20.73 -14.78
N THR A 451 -29.35 -21.42 -15.68
CA THR A 451 -29.64 -21.44 -17.11
C THR A 451 -30.95 -22.18 -17.44
N ALA A 452 -31.34 -23.15 -16.62
CA ALA A 452 -32.58 -23.91 -16.78
C ALA A 452 -33.82 -23.19 -16.26
N LEU A 453 -33.66 -22.08 -15.54
CA LEU A 453 -34.77 -21.32 -14.97
C LEU A 453 -35.56 -20.54 -16.03
N ARG A 454 -36.86 -20.39 -15.80
CA ARG A 454 -37.69 -19.51 -16.62
C ARG A 454 -37.49 -18.05 -16.21
N PRO A 455 -37.51 -17.10 -17.16
CA PRO A 455 -37.47 -15.67 -16.82
C PRO A 455 -38.54 -15.28 -15.78
N ALA A 456 -38.15 -14.41 -14.86
CA ALA A 456 -38.98 -13.88 -13.76
C ALA A 456 -39.42 -14.93 -12.70
N GLN A 457 -38.85 -16.13 -12.69
CA GLN A 457 -39.08 -17.09 -11.63
C GLN A 457 -38.23 -16.70 -10.39
N PRO A 458 -38.84 -16.43 -9.22
CA PRO A 458 -38.07 -16.19 -8.00
C PRO A 458 -37.41 -17.48 -7.54
N ILE A 459 -36.16 -17.36 -7.12
CA ILE A 459 -35.37 -18.48 -6.56
C ILE A 459 -34.80 -18.05 -5.21
N ARG A 460 -34.57 -19.02 -4.34
CA ARG A 460 -33.88 -18.83 -3.08
C ARG A 460 -32.49 -19.42 -3.14
N VAL A 461 -31.46 -18.56 -2.95
CA VAL A 461 -30.06 -18.98 -2.92
C VAL A 461 -29.58 -19.00 -1.48
N TYR A 462 -29.11 -20.18 -1.04
CA TYR A 462 -28.52 -20.35 0.30
C TYR A 462 -27.01 -20.27 0.20
N VAL A 463 -26.40 -19.40 1.03
CA VAL A 463 -24.96 -19.21 1.06
C VAL A 463 -24.40 -19.36 2.47
N ASP A 464 -23.17 -19.85 2.54
CA ASP A 464 -22.32 -19.72 3.73
C ASP A 464 -21.56 -18.38 3.62
N ARG A 465 -21.83 -17.49 4.56
CA ARG A 465 -21.13 -16.21 4.73
C ARG A 465 -20.44 -16.21 6.09
N ASP A 466 -19.11 -16.30 6.10
CA ASP A 466 -18.29 -16.35 7.32
C ASP A 466 -18.74 -17.41 8.33
N GLY A 467 -19.20 -18.57 7.82
CA GLY A 467 -19.67 -19.69 8.61
C GLY A 467 -21.11 -19.55 9.12
N ARG A 468 -21.88 -18.59 8.59
CA ARG A 468 -23.30 -18.42 8.86
C ARG A 468 -24.11 -18.75 7.61
N LEU A 469 -25.15 -19.57 7.76
CA LEU A 469 -26.08 -19.82 6.67
C LEU A 469 -27.00 -18.60 6.49
N VAL A 470 -26.91 -17.99 5.31
CA VAL A 470 -27.74 -16.86 4.89
C VAL A 470 -28.49 -17.25 3.62
N TYR A 471 -29.64 -16.65 3.35
CA TYR A 471 -30.34 -16.83 2.09
C TYR A 471 -30.70 -15.50 1.44
N SER A 472 -30.83 -15.52 0.14
CA SER A 472 -31.31 -14.41 -0.68
C SER A 472 -32.39 -14.87 -1.63
N ASP A 473 -33.50 -14.15 -1.71
CA ASP A 473 -34.56 -14.38 -2.68
C ASP A 473 -34.29 -13.49 -3.91
N ILE A 474 -34.03 -14.11 -5.06
CA ILE A 474 -33.57 -13.47 -6.28
C ILE A 474 -34.62 -13.70 -7.38
N ALA A 475 -35.08 -12.62 -8.04
CA ALA A 475 -35.86 -12.67 -9.27
C ALA A 475 -34.96 -12.37 -10.46
N LEU A 476 -34.71 -13.37 -11.29
CA LEU A 476 -33.97 -13.17 -12.56
C LEU A 476 -34.85 -12.43 -13.55
N ARG A 477 -34.38 -11.30 -14.04
CA ARG A 477 -35.07 -10.48 -15.07
C ARG A 477 -34.55 -10.79 -16.47
#